data_e651fecedc8f0226d21d71afd9893ec0
#
_entry.id   e651fecedc8f0226d21d71afd9893ec0
#
_cell.length_a   1.000
_cell.length_b   1.000
_cell.length_c   1.000
_cell.angle_alpha   90.00
_cell.angle_beta   90.00
_cell.angle_gamma   90.00
#
_symmetry.space_group_name_H-M   'P 1'
#
loop_
_entity.id
_entity.type
_entity.pdbx_description
1 polymer ?
#
loop_
_entity_poly.entity_id
_entity_poly.type
_entity_poly.pdbx_seq_one_letter_code
_entity_poly.pdbx_strand_id
1 'polypeptide(L)'
;MRKLVFMMLAAVMGLTAFSSSSFAATPIKIFVLNKQIQTDAAPILEQGAVLVPIRAVAEALLADVAWDPKLSTVTIRKWSETIILTVGQKSGVLQGKSDSSATISLSVPVKKVNNSVYVPLRFVSEQFGYQVAWKDRAVYINSPLPAEIQATLHEGTLEASRELLINKIIHQADIHYNEQPLNATYEGEHMTWTFLFPEGEALRFYLIRDGIISLIEIQDDFLVATWQAYIAQGDGLQPFAEKKFSDETGVNPSIEKNFYFYSSGGFGDSNHQSSGQIEQNGQITVMGHKSSAGGTVYQEVGTIGLKLADEVRKEHDKEKEKE
;
A
#
# COMPACT_ATOMS: atom_id res chain seq x y z
N MET A 1 -15.64 -78.46 23.80
CA MET A 1 -15.18 -77.82 22.57
C MET A 1 -16.04 -76.62 22.11
N ARG A 2 -17.41 -76.71 22.16
CA ARG A 2 -18.26 -75.55 21.75
C ARG A 2 -18.15 -74.25 22.55
N LYS A 3 -17.82 -74.33 23.86
CA LYS A 3 -17.67 -73.13 24.72
C LYS A 3 -16.33 -72.41 24.50
N LEU A 4 -15.29 -73.05 24.10
CA LEU A 4 -13.98 -72.46 23.79
C LEU A 4 -13.97 -71.69 22.44
N VAL A 5 -14.74 -72.16 21.45
CA VAL A 5 -14.88 -71.49 20.15
C VAL A 5 -15.68 -70.21 20.28
N PHE A 6 -16.71 -70.16 21.14
CA PHE A 6 -17.46 -68.91 21.41
C PHE A 6 -16.62 -67.86 22.17
N MET A 7 -15.71 -68.26 23.05
CA MET A 7 -14.85 -67.34 23.74
C MET A 7 -13.75 -66.74 22.81
N MET A 8 -13.25 -67.53 21.86
CA MET A 8 -12.29 -67.06 20.86
C MET A 8 -12.96 -66.11 19.83
N LEU A 9 -14.22 -66.36 19.43
CA LEU A 9 -14.92 -65.48 18.53
C LEU A 9 -15.30 -64.13 19.16
N ALA A 10 -15.58 -64.09 20.47
CA ALA A 10 -15.83 -62.86 21.20
C ALA A 10 -14.56 -62.00 21.40
N ALA A 11 -13.38 -62.63 21.54
CA ALA A 11 -12.09 -61.93 21.65
C ALA A 11 -11.65 -61.30 20.30
N VAL A 12 -11.99 -61.89 19.17
CA VAL A 12 -11.67 -61.35 17.84
C VAL A 12 -12.60 -60.19 17.46
N MET A 13 -13.86 -60.18 17.91
CA MET A 13 -14.77 -59.03 17.70
C MET A 13 -14.47 -57.82 18.58
N GLY A 14 -13.76 -57.96 19.71
CA GLY A 14 -13.34 -56.88 20.58
C GLY A 14 -12.16 -56.05 20.09
N LEU A 15 -11.40 -56.53 19.09
CA LEU A 15 -10.19 -55.84 18.59
C LEU A 15 -10.43 -54.89 17.42
N THR A 16 -11.65 -54.80 16.87
CA THR A 16 -11.92 -53.95 15.69
C THR A 16 -12.56 -52.60 15.99
N ALA A 17 -12.69 -52.19 17.24
CA ALA A 17 -13.35 -50.94 17.65
C ALA A 17 -12.42 -49.80 18.05
N PHE A 18 -11.10 -49.88 17.77
CA PHE A 18 -10.27 -48.68 17.82
C PHE A 18 -10.39 -47.95 16.49
N SER A 19 -11.52 -47.33 16.26
CA SER A 19 -11.65 -46.27 15.27
C SER A 19 -10.73 -45.15 15.72
N SER A 20 -9.55 -45.06 15.12
CA SER A 20 -8.67 -43.92 15.26
C SER A 20 -9.48 -42.72 14.75
N SER A 21 -10.05 -41.94 15.68
CA SER A 21 -10.61 -40.63 15.34
C SER A 21 -9.43 -39.80 14.84
N SER A 22 -9.27 -39.79 13.51
CA SER A 22 -8.37 -38.86 12.85
C SER A 22 -8.93 -37.48 13.15
N PHE A 23 -8.36 -36.80 14.15
CA PHE A 23 -8.62 -35.38 14.34
C PHE A 23 -8.06 -34.67 13.12
N ALA A 24 -8.91 -34.44 12.10
CA ALA A 24 -8.56 -33.59 11.00
C ALA A 24 -8.21 -32.22 11.59
N ALA A 25 -6.93 -31.87 11.50
CA ALA A 25 -6.50 -30.56 12.00
C ALA A 25 -7.31 -29.49 11.29
N THR A 26 -7.97 -28.63 12.07
CA THR A 26 -8.76 -27.52 11.53
C THR A 26 -7.91 -26.73 10.54
N PRO A 27 -8.36 -26.52 9.30
CA PRO A 27 -7.57 -25.83 8.28
C PRO A 27 -7.24 -24.40 8.70
N ILE A 28 -6.04 -23.94 8.33
CA ILE A 28 -5.62 -22.56 8.55
C ILE A 28 -6.39 -21.68 7.55
N LYS A 29 -7.07 -20.66 8.05
CA LYS A 29 -7.75 -19.67 7.22
C LYS A 29 -6.84 -18.48 6.95
N ILE A 30 -6.99 -17.84 5.80
CA ILE A 30 -6.24 -16.65 5.42
C ILE A 30 -7.23 -15.55 5.05
N PHE A 31 -7.06 -14.40 5.67
CA PHE A 31 -7.84 -13.19 5.38
C PHE A 31 -6.88 -12.12 4.85
N VAL A 32 -7.24 -11.51 3.73
CA VAL A 32 -6.55 -10.36 3.13
C VAL A 32 -7.53 -9.20 3.12
N LEU A 33 -7.18 -8.10 3.78
CA LEU A 33 -8.03 -6.89 3.88
C LEU A 33 -9.48 -7.26 4.24
N ASN A 34 -9.64 -8.03 5.33
CA ASN A 34 -10.91 -8.55 5.84
C ASN A 34 -11.64 -9.58 4.96
N LYS A 35 -11.13 -9.93 3.78
CA LYS A 35 -11.72 -10.91 2.87
C LYS A 35 -11.04 -12.27 3.01
N GLN A 36 -11.80 -13.33 3.30
CA GLN A 36 -11.24 -14.70 3.31
C GLN A 36 -10.87 -15.12 1.90
N ILE A 37 -9.62 -15.53 1.70
CA ILE A 37 -9.16 -16.08 0.43
C ILE A 37 -9.14 -17.60 0.47
N GLN A 38 -9.34 -18.21 -0.70
CA GLN A 38 -9.16 -19.66 -0.91
C GLN A 38 -7.78 -19.89 -1.53
N THR A 39 -7.13 -20.97 -1.11
CA THR A 39 -5.84 -21.37 -1.68
C THR A 39 -5.98 -22.73 -2.38
N ASP A 40 -5.32 -22.90 -3.53
CA ASP A 40 -5.35 -24.14 -4.33
C ASP A 40 -4.84 -25.37 -3.55
N ALA A 41 -4.01 -25.14 -2.54
CA ALA A 41 -3.51 -26.16 -1.65
C ALA A 41 -3.44 -25.63 -0.21
N ALA A 42 -3.58 -26.53 0.77
CA ALA A 42 -3.66 -26.14 2.17
C ALA A 42 -2.37 -25.46 2.65
N PRO A 43 -2.46 -24.38 3.46
CA PRO A 43 -1.31 -23.81 4.15
C PRO A 43 -0.60 -24.82 5.05
N ILE A 44 0.72 -24.70 5.17
CA ILE A 44 1.56 -25.56 5.98
C ILE A 44 2.10 -24.76 7.16
N LEU A 45 1.94 -25.28 8.38
CA LEU A 45 2.59 -24.72 9.56
C LEU A 45 3.93 -25.45 9.79
N GLU A 46 5.03 -24.72 9.72
CA GLU A 46 6.36 -25.26 9.88
C GLU A 46 7.24 -24.32 10.72
N GLN A 47 7.84 -24.86 11.79
CA GLN A 47 8.72 -24.10 12.69
C GLN A 47 8.13 -22.76 13.14
N GLY A 48 6.81 -22.69 13.36
CA GLY A 48 6.10 -21.48 13.75
C GLY A 48 5.78 -20.51 12.60
N ALA A 49 6.18 -20.80 11.37
CA ALA A 49 5.81 -20.03 10.19
C ALA A 49 4.67 -20.71 9.41
N VAL A 50 3.76 -19.89 8.89
CA VAL A 50 2.74 -20.36 7.95
C VAL A 50 3.28 -20.18 6.54
N LEU A 51 3.47 -21.31 5.85
CA LEU A 51 3.81 -21.34 4.44
C LEU A 51 2.52 -21.47 3.61
N VAL A 52 2.42 -20.70 2.56
CA VAL A 52 1.25 -20.67 1.68
C VAL A 52 1.65 -20.84 0.22
N PRO A 53 0.77 -21.43 -0.62
CA PRO A 53 0.94 -21.37 -2.06
C PRO A 53 0.95 -19.90 -2.48
N ILE A 54 2.09 -19.43 -3.02
CA ILE A 54 2.32 -17.99 -3.24
C ILE A 54 1.30 -17.34 -4.16
N ARG A 55 0.84 -18.08 -5.18
CA ARG A 55 -0.05 -17.52 -6.22
C ARG A 55 -1.32 -16.93 -5.62
N ALA A 56 -2.04 -17.71 -4.80
CA ALA A 56 -3.32 -17.26 -4.22
C ALA A 56 -3.19 -16.01 -3.35
N VAL A 57 -2.06 -15.89 -2.61
CA VAL A 57 -1.81 -14.70 -1.78
C VAL A 57 -1.40 -13.51 -2.63
N ALA A 58 -0.53 -13.71 -3.60
CA ALA A 58 -0.08 -12.64 -4.48
C ALA A 58 -1.25 -12.06 -5.28
N GLU A 59 -2.12 -12.93 -5.85
CA GLU A 59 -3.34 -12.48 -6.53
C GLU A 59 -4.24 -11.65 -5.60
N ALA A 60 -4.41 -12.08 -4.36
CA ALA A 60 -5.21 -11.34 -3.38
C ALA A 60 -4.59 -9.99 -2.95
N LEU A 61 -3.26 -9.85 -3.08
CA LEU A 61 -2.52 -8.62 -2.84
C LEU A 61 -2.29 -7.81 -4.12
N LEU A 62 -2.89 -8.19 -5.25
CA LEU A 62 -2.69 -7.57 -6.56
C LEU A 62 -1.19 -7.51 -6.96
N ALA A 63 -0.46 -8.58 -6.67
CA ALA A 63 0.94 -8.76 -7.03
C ALA A 63 1.09 -9.81 -8.13
N ASP A 64 1.99 -9.57 -9.08
CA ASP A 64 2.32 -10.51 -10.13
C ASP A 64 3.28 -11.59 -9.64
N VAL A 65 3.10 -12.84 -10.10
CA VAL A 65 3.99 -13.96 -9.79
C VAL A 65 4.48 -14.64 -11.05
N ALA A 66 5.79 -14.75 -11.16
CA ALA A 66 6.47 -15.51 -12.20
C ALA A 66 7.29 -16.66 -11.59
N TRP A 67 7.28 -17.83 -12.24
CA TRP A 67 8.09 -19.00 -11.87
C TRP A 67 9.13 -19.31 -12.95
N ASP A 68 10.40 -19.37 -12.57
CA ASP A 68 11.49 -19.87 -13.42
C ASP A 68 11.87 -21.30 -12.99
N PRO A 69 11.54 -22.34 -13.80
CA PRO A 69 11.84 -23.73 -13.47
C PRO A 69 13.36 -24.07 -13.61
N LYS A 70 14.13 -23.30 -14.38
CA LYS A 70 15.56 -23.54 -14.57
C LYS A 70 16.36 -23.09 -13.37
N LEU A 71 16.02 -21.93 -12.83
CA LEU A 71 16.66 -21.35 -11.65
C LEU A 71 16.00 -21.80 -10.35
N SER A 72 14.83 -22.47 -10.43
CA SER A 72 13.98 -22.80 -9.27
C SER A 72 13.65 -21.56 -8.42
N THR A 73 13.37 -20.44 -9.09
CA THR A 73 13.06 -19.15 -8.46
C THR A 73 11.61 -18.74 -8.70
N VAL A 74 11.03 -18.09 -7.69
CA VAL A 74 9.78 -17.36 -7.82
C VAL A 74 10.07 -15.88 -7.70
N THR A 75 9.51 -15.11 -8.62
CA THR A 75 9.57 -13.64 -8.64
C THR A 75 8.18 -13.11 -8.32
N ILE A 76 8.08 -12.25 -7.32
CA ILE A 76 6.84 -11.61 -6.89
C ILE A 76 7.03 -10.12 -7.10
N ARG A 77 6.17 -9.48 -7.88
CA ARG A 77 6.24 -8.05 -8.19
C ARG A 77 4.96 -7.36 -7.76
N LYS A 78 5.13 -6.28 -7.02
CA LYS A 78 4.06 -5.34 -6.71
C LYS A 78 4.63 -3.93 -6.80
N TRP A 79 3.96 -3.06 -7.54
CA TRP A 79 4.52 -1.75 -7.89
C TRP A 79 5.90 -1.87 -8.59
N SER A 80 6.81 -0.96 -8.35
CA SER A 80 8.20 -1.06 -8.83
C SER A 80 9.08 -2.01 -8.01
N GLU A 81 8.52 -2.66 -6.99
CA GLU A 81 9.26 -3.53 -6.08
C GLU A 81 9.16 -4.99 -6.51
N THR A 82 10.27 -5.73 -6.35
CA THR A 82 10.36 -7.13 -6.75
C THR A 82 11.03 -7.96 -5.66
N ILE A 83 10.41 -9.07 -5.28
CA ILE A 83 10.97 -10.08 -4.39
C ILE A 83 11.34 -11.30 -5.20
N ILE A 84 12.59 -11.75 -5.13
CA ILE A 84 13.08 -12.97 -5.78
C ILE A 84 13.46 -13.98 -4.73
N LEU A 85 12.82 -15.15 -4.75
CA LEU A 85 13.02 -16.24 -3.80
C LEU A 85 13.43 -17.52 -4.52
N THR A 86 14.41 -18.25 -3.96
CA THR A 86 14.86 -19.53 -4.52
C THR A 86 14.38 -20.69 -3.64
N VAL A 87 13.85 -21.74 -4.25
CA VAL A 87 13.42 -22.95 -3.54
C VAL A 87 14.59 -23.56 -2.77
N GLY A 88 14.36 -23.92 -1.52
CA GLY A 88 15.36 -24.46 -0.60
C GLY A 88 16.21 -23.42 0.13
N GLN A 89 16.16 -22.16 -0.25
CA GLN A 89 16.94 -21.10 0.40
C GLN A 89 16.15 -20.41 1.53
N LYS A 90 16.88 -19.96 2.57
CA LYS A 90 16.39 -19.10 3.65
C LYS A 90 16.72 -17.62 3.41
N SER A 91 16.99 -17.26 2.17
CA SER A 91 17.25 -15.88 1.78
C SER A 91 16.59 -15.59 0.44
N GLY A 92 16.35 -14.33 0.19
CA GLY A 92 15.85 -13.81 -1.06
C GLY A 92 16.51 -12.47 -1.40
N VAL A 93 16.12 -11.89 -2.50
CA VAL A 93 16.54 -10.57 -2.95
C VAL A 93 15.30 -9.70 -3.04
N LEU A 94 15.34 -8.56 -2.38
CA LEU A 94 14.41 -7.47 -2.57
C LEU A 94 15.06 -6.45 -3.52
N GLN A 95 14.45 -6.20 -4.64
CA GLN A 95 14.77 -5.09 -5.53
C GLN A 95 13.74 -4.01 -5.26
N GLY A 96 14.20 -2.85 -4.76
CA GLY A 96 13.36 -1.74 -4.36
C GLY A 96 13.39 -0.60 -5.37
N LYS A 97 13.01 0.56 -4.88
CA LYS A 97 13.02 1.83 -5.60
C LYS A 97 14.47 2.18 -6.03
N SER A 98 14.62 2.81 -7.19
CA SER A 98 15.90 3.33 -7.68
C SER A 98 17.02 2.29 -7.77
N ASP A 99 16.73 1.10 -8.34
CA ASP A 99 17.68 0.00 -8.54
C ASP A 99 18.39 -0.51 -7.27
N SER A 100 17.88 -0.13 -6.09
CA SER A 100 18.41 -0.66 -4.84
C SER A 100 18.11 -2.15 -4.70
N SER A 101 19.10 -2.91 -4.22
CA SER A 101 18.95 -4.35 -4.01
C SER A 101 19.46 -4.73 -2.62
N ALA A 102 18.66 -5.50 -1.89
CA ALA A 102 18.99 -5.97 -0.56
C ALA A 102 18.78 -7.49 -0.44
N THR A 103 19.69 -8.16 0.27
CA THR A 103 19.46 -9.55 0.67
C THR A 103 18.58 -9.59 1.91
N ILE A 104 17.51 -10.38 1.84
CA ILE A 104 16.52 -10.55 2.89
C ILE A 104 16.54 -11.98 3.43
N SER A 105 16.29 -12.14 4.72
CA SER A 105 16.34 -13.43 5.41
C SER A 105 14.93 -13.96 5.71
N LEU A 106 14.73 -15.26 5.52
CA LEU A 106 13.50 -15.97 5.76
C LEU A 106 13.61 -16.83 7.05
N SER A 107 12.55 -16.89 7.83
CA SER A 107 12.47 -17.75 9.01
C SER A 107 12.55 -19.25 8.66
N VAL A 108 11.94 -19.64 7.55
CA VAL A 108 11.96 -21.00 6.98
C VAL A 108 12.23 -20.93 5.48
N PRO A 109 12.79 -22.00 4.87
CA PRO A 109 13.10 -21.98 3.43
C PRO A 109 11.83 -22.00 2.58
N VAL A 110 11.93 -21.42 1.37
CA VAL A 110 10.95 -21.61 0.32
C VAL A 110 10.87 -23.07 -0.09
N LYS A 111 9.66 -23.60 -0.27
CA LYS A 111 9.45 -25.01 -0.61
C LYS A 111 8.66 -25.16 -1.90
N LYS A 112 8.95 -26.24 -2.63
CA LYS A 112 8.09 -26.73 -3.70
C LYS A 112 7.45 -28.03 -3.22
N VAL A 113 6.12 -28.04 -3.14
CA VAL A 113 5.33 -29.21 -2.76
C VAL A 113 4.37 -29.49 -3.93
N ASN A 114 4.49 -30.68 -4.51
CA ASN A 114 3.80 -31.02 -5.76
C ASN A 114 4.09 -29.97 -6.84
N ASN A 115 3.08 -29.27 -7.33
CA ASN A 115 3.24 -28.23 -8.35
C ASN A 115 3.14 -26.79 -7.80
N SER A 116 3.11 -26.61 -6.48
CA SER A 116 2.95 -25.30 -5.84
C SER A 116 4.24 -24.88 -5.12
N VAL A 117 4.60 -23.59 -5.26
CA VAL A 117 5.69 -22.97 -4.50
C VAL A 117 5.09 -22.35 -3.24
N TYR A 118 5.64 -22.76 -2.10
CA TYR A 118 5.24 -22.31 -0.77
C TYR A 118 6.25 -21.32 -0.21
N VAL A 119 5.75 -20.18 0.25
CA VAL A 119 6.57 -19.12 0.85
C VAL A 119 6.06 -18.77 2.25
N PRO A 120 6.93 -18.27 3.15
CA PRO A 120 6.51 -17.75 4.44
C PRO A 120 5.60 -16.54 4.25
N LEU A 121 4.31 -16.69 4.57
CA LEU A 121 3.29 -15.69 4.30
C LEU A 121 3.61 -14.32 4.91
N ARG A 122 3.91 -14.31 6.22
CA ARG A 122 4.26 -13.09 6.94
C ARG A 122 5.37 -12.30 6.24
N PHE A 123 6.43 -13.02 5.85
CA PHE A 123 7.56 -12.41 5.19
C PHE A 123 7.16 -11.63 3.93
N VAL A 124 6.46 -12.29 2.98
CA VAL A 124 6.08 -11.65 1.71
C VAL A 124 5.14 -10.46 1.94
N SER A 125 4.16 -10.62 2.85
CA SER A 125 3.20 -9.55 3.12
C SER A 125 3.87 -8.33 3.78
N GLU A 126 4.76 -8.56 4.76
CA GLU A 126 5.46 -7.47 5.46
C GLU A 126 6.47 -6.75 4.55
N GLN A 127 7.07 -7.43 3.55
CA GLN A 127 7.95 -6.78 2.58
C GLN A 127 7.22 -5.75 1.70
N PHE A 128 5.93 -5.95 1.45
CA PHE A 128 5.07 -4.97 0.77
C PHE A 128 4.35 -4.02 1.74
N GLY A 129 4.75 -3.99 3.03
CA GLY A 129 4.23 -3.05 4.02
C GLY A 129 2.92 -3.46 4.70
N TYR A 130 2.35 -4.63 4.41
CA TYR A 130 1.14 -5.12 5.09
C TYR A 130 1.44 -5.57 6.52
N GLN A 131 0.48 -5.39 7.42
CA GLN A 131 0.55 -5.93 8.77
C GLN A 131 0.02 -7.36 8.82
N VAL A 132 0.73 -8.26 9.50
CA VAL A 132 0.32 -9.68 9.60
C VAL A 132 0.05 -10.08 11.05
N ALA A 133 -1.17 -10.51 11.32
CA ALA A 133 -1.60 -11.03 12.62
C ALA A 133 -1.97 -12.52 12.53
N TRP A 134 -1.73 -13.25 13.62
CA TRP A 134 -2.17 -14.63 13.80
C TRP A 134 -3.15 -14.70 14.97
N LYS A 135 -4.37 -15.18 14.71
CA LYS A 135 -5.42 -15.33 15.72
C LYS A 135 -6.34 -16.50 15.33
N ASP A 136 -6.73 -17.32 16.29
CA ASP A 136 -7.73 -18.39 16.17
C ASP A 136 -7.52 -19.33 14.95
N ARG A 137 -6.26 -19.77 14.73
CA ARG A 137 -5.82 -20.56 13.55
C ARG A 137 -6.12 -19.87 12.20
N ALA A 138 -6.12 -18.55 12.19
CA ALA A 138 -6.23 -17.75 10.98
C ALA A 138 -5.08 -16.73 10.88
N VAL A 139 -4.66 -16.45 9.66
CA VAL A 139 -3.74 -15.36 9.33
C VAL A 139 -4.56 -14.21 8.79
N TYR A 140 -4.29 -13.03 9.30
CA TYR A 140 -4.89 -11.77 8.85
C TYR A 140 -3.78 -10.90 8.25
N ILE A 141 -3.93 -10.56 6.98
CA ILE A 141 -3.10 -9.59 6.27
C ILE A 141 -3.91 -8.30 6.21
N ASN A 142 -3.46 -7.31 6.95
CA ASN A 142 -4.18 -6.06 7.14
C ASN A 142 -3.44 -4.90 6.47
N SER A 143 -4.17 -3.82 6.23
CA SER A 143 -3.64 -2.54 5.82
C SER A 143 -2.56 -2.02 6.78
N PRO A 144 -1.64 -1.17 6.31
CA PRO A 144 -0.63 -0.55 7.17
C PRO A 144 -1.23 0.46 8.17
N LEU A 145 -2.40 1.03 7.86
CA LEU A 145 -3.02 2.07 8.66
C LEU A 145 -3.88 1.48 9.79
N PRO A 146 -3.81 2.04 11.02
CA PRO A 146 -4.76 1.73 12.09
C PRO A 146 -6.22 2.04 11.68
N ALA A 147 -7.17 1.29 12.21
CA ALA A 147 -8.60 1.42 11.87
C ALA A 147 -9.17 2.85 12.06
N GLU A 148 -8.72 3.56 13.10
CA GLU A 148 -9.12 4.94 13.34
C GLU A 148 -8.65 5.90 12.23
N ILE A 149 -7.43 5.69 11.74
CA ILE A 149 -6.86 6.45 10.62
C ILE A 149 -7.61 6.14 9.33
N GLN A 150 -7.91 4.86 9.08
CA GLN A 150 -8.72 4.44 7.92
C GLN A 150 -10.10 5.10 7.93
N ALA A 151 -10.80 5.06 9.07
CA ALA A 151 -12.12 5.68 9.19
C ALA A 151 -12.08 7.18 8.89
N THR A 152 -11.10 7.93 9.43
CA THR A 152 -10.95 9.35 9.12
C THR A 152 -10.63 9.58 7.64
N LEU A 153 -9.72 8.76 7.07
CA LEU A 153 -9.27 8.90 5.68
C LEU A 153 -10.39 8.63 4.69
N HIS A 154 -11.14 7.54 4.87
CA HIS A 154 -12.15 7.08 3.92
C HIS A 154 -13.54 7.65 4.18
N GLU A 155 -13.96 7.79 5.44
CA GLU A 155 -15.33 8.16 5.83
C GLU A 155 -15.45 9.59 6.38
N GLY A 156 -14.31 10.23 6.70
CA GLY A 156 -14.25 11.59 7.22
C GLY A 156 -14.66 12.66 6.21
N THR A 157 -14.75 13.91 6.69
CA THR A 157 -14.93 15.06 5.81
C THR A 157 -13.72 15.25 4.89
N LEU A 158 -13.87 15.94 3.75
CA LEU A 158 -12.75 16.28 2.86
C LEU A 158 -11.61 16.97 3.63
N GLU A 159 -11.96 17.93 4.47
CA GLU A 159 -10.99 18.66 5.28
C GLU A 159 -10.22 17.75 6.23
N ALA A 160 -10.91 16.90 7.00
CA ALA A 160 -10.27 15.96 7.92
C ALA A 160 -9.37 14.95 7.20
N SER A 161 -9.80 14.42 6.04
CA SER A 161 -9.01 13.48 5.25
C SER A 161 -7.76 14.14 4.65
N ARG A 162 -7.89 15.34 4.10
CA ARG A 162 -6.76 16.12 3.55
C ARG A 162 -5.78 16.55 4.64
N GLU A 163 -6.29 16.99 5.80
CA GLU A 163 -5.46 17.32 6.95
C GLU A 163 -4.65 16.11 7.44
N LEU A 164 -5.29 14.96 7.51
CA LEU A 164 -4.63 13.71 7.89
C LEU A 164 -3.53 13.31 6.89
N LEU A 165 -3.78 13.44 5.59
CA LEU A 165 -2.79 13.17 4.53
C LEU A 165 -1.61 14.12 4.63
N ILE A 166 -1.84 15.42 4.67
CA ILE A 166 -0.82 16.47 4.67
C ILE A 166 0.04 16.40 5.93
N ASN A 167 -0.58 16.28 7.10
CA ASN A 167 0.14 16.46 8.37
C ASN A 167 0.65 15.14 8.99
N LYS A 168 0.15 13.99 8.54
CA LYS A 168 0.51 12.71 9.18
C LYS A 168 0.93 11.64 8.18
N ILE A 169 0.04 11.23 7.28
CA ILE A 169 0.29 10.04 6.46
C ILE A 169 1.52 10.23 5.56
N ILE A 170 1.61 11.36 4.86
CA ILE A 170 2.72 11.64 3.92
C ILE A 170 4.11 11.68 4.59
N HIS A 171 4.17 11.96 5.89
CA HIS A 171 5.42 12.02 6.66
C HIS A 171 5.79 10.69 7.31
N GLN A 172 4.86 9.75 7.43
CA GLN A 172 5.05 8.48 8.15
C GLN A 172 5.01 7.25 7.24
N ALA A 173 4.29 7.33 6.13
CA ALA A 173 4.16 6.22 5.19
C ALA A 173 5.15 6.36 4.02
N ASP A 174 5.63 5.21 3.56
CA ASP A 174 6.38 5.16 2.31
C ASP A 174 5.47 5.40 1.11
N ILE A 175 5.98 6.12 0.11
CA ILE A 175 5.34 6.19 -1.21
C ILE A 175 5.84 5.02 -2.05
N HIS A 176 4.94 4.18 -2.51
CA HIS A 176 5.19 3.16 -3.52
C HIS A 176 5.01 3.77 -4.92
N TYR A 177 5.64 3.18 -5.92
CA TYR A 177 5.62 3.71 -7.28
C TYR A 177 5.26 2.60 -8.27
N ASN A 178 4.31 2.84 -9.17
CA ASN A 178 3.97 1.85 -10.21
C ASN A 178 5.12 1.63 -11.18
N GLU A 179 5.86 2.69 -11.51
CA GLU A 179 7.07 2.66 -12.32
C GLU A 179 8.28 3.04 -11.48
N GLN A 180 9.50 2.92 -12.02
CA GLN A 180 10.68 3.39 -11.32
C GLN A 180 10.57 4.89 -11.04
N PRO A 181 10.82 5.34 -9.80
CA PRO A 181 10.67 6.74 -9.43
C PRO A 181 11.69 7.60 -10.16
N LEU A 182 11.25 8.81 -10.52
CA LEU A 182 12.15 9.83 -11.01
C LEU A 182 13.11 10.29 -9.91
N ASN A 183 14.35 10.59 -10.29
CA ASN A 183 15.32 11.13 -9.35
C ASN A 183 15.06 12.61 -9.09
N ALA A 184 15.18 13.03 -7.84
CA ALA A 184 15.08 14.44 -7.49
C ALA A 184 16.08 15.27 -8.29
N THR A 185 15.61 16.37 -8.89
CA THR A 185 16.47 17.28 -9.68
C THR A 185 17.12 18.37 -8.83
N TYR A 186 16.75 18.43 -7.56
CA TYR A 186 17.17 19.51 -6.65
C TYR A 186 17.52 18.96 -5.28
N GLU A 187 18.73 19.22 -4.84
CA GLU A 187 19.21 19.02 -3.49
C GLU A 187 19.38 20.40 -2.82
N GLY A 188 18.27 21.06 -2.50
CA GLY A 188 18.28 22.40 -1.91
C GLY A 188 17.75 22.41 -0.48
N GLU A 189 18.16 23.44 0.25
CA GLU A 189 17.74 23.65 1.65
C GLU A 189 16.29 24.15 1.76
N HIS A 190 15.66 24.54 0.65
CA HIS A 190 14.26 24.97 0.60
C HIS A 190 13.34 23.79 0.26
N MET A 191 12.60 23.31 1.25
CA MET A 191 11.61 22.25 1.05
C MET A 191 10.22 22.88 0.97
N THR A 192 9.66 22.89 -0.24
CA THR A 192 8.24 23.24 -0.45
C THR A 192 7.50 21.99 -0.88
N TRP A 193 6.40 21.72 -0.20
CA TRP A 193 5.47 20.64 -0.51
C TRP A 193 4.16 21.27 -0.95
N THR A 194 3.72 20.97 -2.17
CA THR A 194 2.45 21.44 -2.70
C THR A 194 1.55 20.25 -3.00
N PHE A 195 0.38 20.28 -2.40
CA PHE A 195 -0.67 19.30 -2.58
C PHE A 195 -1.77 19.91 -3.45
N LEU A 196 -2.20 19.19 -4.46
CA LEU A 196 -3.25 19.60 -5.38
C LEU A 196 -4.33 18.52 -5.39
N PHE A 197 -5.45 18.80 -4.74
CA PHE A 197 -6.59 17.88 -4.66
C PHE A 197 -7.59 18.22 -5.76
N PRO A 198 -7.96 17.26 -6.63
CA PRO A 198 -9.11 17.45 -7.51
C PRO A 198 -10.35 17.79 -6.69
N GLU A 199 -11.20 18.68 -7.19
CA GLU A 199 -12.41 19.11 -6.49
C GLU A 199 -13.28 17.92 -6.05
N GLY A 200 -13.55 17.80 -4.75
CA GLY A 200 -14.33 16.73 -4.13
C GLY A 200 -13.54 15.45 -3.82
N GLU A 201 -12.23 15.44 -4.03
CA GLU A 201 -11.39 14.25 -3.80
C GLU A 201 -10.35 14.51 -2.67
N ALA A 202 -10.08 13.47 -1.87
CA ALA A 202 -9.01 13.43 -0.88
C ALA A 202 -8.07 12.23 -1.13
N LEU A 203 -8.59 11.10 -1.63
CA LEU A 203 -7.84 9.85 -1.79
C LEU A 203 -6.98 9.82 -3.06
N ARG A 204 -7.05 10.86 -3.88
CA ARG A 204 -6.23 11.08 -5.06
C ARG A 204 -5.81 12.55 -5.12
N PHE A 205 -4.50 12.79 -5.24
CA PHE A 205 -3.96 14.14 -5.27
C PHE A 205 -2.61 14.17 -5.99
N TYR A 206 -2.22 15.36 -6.45
CA TYR A 206 -0.85 15.58 -6.91
C TYR A 206 0.00 16.13 -5.77
N LEU A 207 1.21 15.61 -5.66
CA LEU A 207 2.25 16.09 -4.76
C LEU A 207 3.41 16.65 -5.58
N ILE A 208 3.73 17.92 -5.37
CA ILE A 208 4.91 18.57 -5.95
C ILE A 208 5.95 18.69 -4.85
N ARG A 209 7.12 18.10 -5.10
CA ARG A 209 8.28 18.15 -4.20
C ARG A 209 9.55 17.90 -5.00
N ASP A 210 10.63 18.65 -4.68
CA ASP A 210 11.97 18.44 -5.22
C ASP A 210 12.05 18.46 -6.77
N GLY A 211 11.22 19.29 -7.42
CA GLY A 211 11.15 19.40 -8.87
C GLY A 211 10.40 18.26 -9.56
N ILE A 212 9.73 17.41 -8.79
CA ILE A 212 8.91 16.31 -9.29
C ILE A 212 7.45 16.54 -8.87
N ILE A 213 6.54 16.35 -9.83
CA ILE A 213 5.11 16.18 -9.56
C ILE A 213 4.77 14.70 -9.64
N SER A 214 4.03 14.21 -8.65
CA SER A 214 3.56 12.82 -8.59
C SER A 214 2.05 12.79 -8.40
N LEU A 215 1.32 12.04 -9.23
CA LEU A 215 -0.07 11.69 -8.92
C LEU A 215 -0.06 10.55 -7.92
N ILE A 216 -0.55 10.83 -6.72
CA ILE A 216 -0.68 9.87 -5.61
C ILE A 216 -2.12 9.39 -5.54
N GLU A 217 -2.30 8.09 -5.49
CA GLU A 217 -3.59 7.44 -5.22
C GLU A 217 -3.48 6.59 -3.96
N ILE A 218 -4.52 6.58 -3.14
CA ILE A 218 -4.61 5.69 -1.98
C ILE A 218 -5.14 4.33 -2.45
N GLN A 219 -4.30 3.30 -2.42
CA GLN A 219 -4.62 1.94 -2.81
C GLN A 219 -4.35 0.99 -1.64
N ASP A 220 -5.36 0.27 -1.14
CA ASP A 220 -5.24 -0.59 0.06
C ASP A 220 -4.60 0.15 1.26
N ASP A 221 -4.86 1.45 1.40
CA ASP A 221 -4.28 2.37 2.39
C ASP A 221 -2.78 2.68 2.19
N PHE A 222 -2.21 2.34 1.07
CA PHE A 222 -0.86 2.76 0.67
C PHE A 222 -0.91 4.02 -0.19
N LEU A 223 0.11 4.86 -0.05
CA LEU A 223 0.38 5.95 -0.98
C LEU A 223 1.06 5.38 -2.23
N VAL A 224 0.39 5.43 -3.37
CA VAL A 224 0.93 4.89 -4.63
C VAL A 224 1.05 5.99 -5.67
N ALA A 225 2.27 6.30 -6.10
CA ALA A 225 2.52 7.17 -7.23
C ALA A 225 2.24 6.41 -8.54
N THR A 226 1.15 6.79 -9.21
CA THR A 226 0.70 6.14 -10.46
C THR A 226 1.22 6.85 -11.70
N TRP A 227 1.66 8.10 -11.54
CA TRP A 227 2.29 8.92 -12.58
C TRP A 227 3.26 9.90 -11.94
N GLN A 228 4.33 10.24 -12.65
CA GLN A 228 5.30 11.27 -12.27
C GLN A 228 5.77 12.04 -13.49
N ALA A 229 6.20 13.29 -13.27
CA ALA A 229 6.91 14.11 -14.25
C ALA A 229 7.84 15.10 -13.55
N TYR A 230 8.80 15.63 -14.28
CA TYR A 230 9.51 16.82 -13.81
C TYR A 230 8.67 18.07 -14.03
N ILE A 231 8.77 18.99 -13.08
CA ILE A 231 8.09 20.28 -13.07
C ILE A 231 9.09 21.38 -12.67
N ALA A 232 8.89 22.59 -13.14
CA ALA A 232 9.75 23.71 -12.78
C ALA A 232 9.73 23.95 -11.26
N GLN A 233 10.87 24.38 -10.73
CA GLN A 233 11.06 24.65 -9.29
C GLN A 233 10.11 25.73 -8.76
N GLY A 234 9.95 25.74 -7.43
CA GLY A 234 9.05 26.62 -6.71
C GLY A 234 7.85 25.85 -6.14
N ASP A 235 6.72 26.53 -5.99
CA ASP A 235 5.47 25.89 -5.53
C ASP A 235 4.80 25.04 -6.64
N GLY A 236 5.26 25.15 -7.88
CA GLY A 236 4.79 24.40 -9.03
C GLY A 236 3.38 24.77 -9.52
N LEU A 237 2.72 25.77 -8.91
CA LEU A 237 1.32 26.10 -9.23
C LEU A 237 1.14 26.58 -10.67
N GLN A 238 1.97 27.54 -11.11
CA GLN A 238 1.87 28.06 -12.48
C GLN A 238 2.23 27.02 -13.54
N PRO A 239 3.35 26.26 -13.43
CA PRO A 239 3.65 25.17 -14.36
C PRO A 239 2.57 24.07 -14.38
N PHE A 240 1.96 23.75 -13.25
CA PHE A 240 0.84 22.81 -13.19
C PHE A 240 -0.38 23.35 -13.95
N ALA A 241 -0.77 24.58 -13.71
CA ALA A 241 -1.90 25.23 -14.38
C ALA A 241 -1.69 25.31 -15.91
N GLU A 242 -0.45 25.49 -16.36
CA GLU A 242 -0.06 25.52 -17.77
C GLU A 242 0.24 24.13 -18.35
N LYS A 243 0.14 23.04 -17.55
CA LYS A 243 0.45 21.65 -17.92
C LYS A 243 1.86 21.50 -18.52
N LYS A 244 2.84 22.19 -17.93
CA LYS A 244 4.25 22.20 -18.36
C LYS A 244 5.04 21.14 -17.61
N PHE A 245 5.04 19.92 -18.13
CA PHE A 245 5.74 18.78 -17.59
C PHE A 245 6.78 18.25 -18.60
N SER A 246 7.78 17.51 -18.11
CA SER A 246 8.76 16.78 -18.94
C SER A 246 9.09 15.41 -18.34
N ASP A 247 9.59 14.52 -19.19
CA ASP A 247 10.05 13.17 -18.82
C ASP A 247 9.02 12.39 -17.97
N GLU A 248 7.82 12.32 -18.49
CA GLU A 248 6.68 11.68 -17.82
C GLU A 248 6.87 10.15 -17.72
N THR A 249 6.46 9.56 -16.61
CA THR A 249 6.43 8.11 -16.38
C THR A 249 5.10 7.70 -15.75
N GLY A 250 4.62 6.49 -16.06
CA GLY A 250 3.30 6.01 -15.67
C GLY A 250 2.18 6.43 -16.62
N VAL A 251 0.93 6.25 -16.19
CA VAL A 251 -0.25 6.57 -17.00
C VAL A 251 -0.57 8.04 -16.90
N ASN A 252 -0.47 8.77 -18.03
CA ASN A 252 -0.72 10.21 -18.08
C ASN A 252 -2.15 10.55 -17.61
N PRO A 253 -2.30 11.34 -16.54
CA PRO A 253 -3.61 11.67 -15.99
C PRO A 253 -4.32 12.78 -16.79
N SER A 254 -5.65 12.73 -16.81
CA SER A 254 -6.46 13.87 -17.28
C SER A 254 -6.49 14.97 -16.23
N ILE A 255 -5.97 16.16 -16.57
CA ILE A 255 -5.98 17.36 -15.73
C ILE A 255 -7.05 18.31 -16.28
N GLU A 256 -8.33 17.91 -16.18
CA GLU A 256 -9.48 18.66 -16.71
C GLU A 256 -10.51 18.99 -15.61
N LYS A 257 -10.02 19.35 -14.41
CA LYS A 257 -10.85 19.68 -13.24
C LYS A 257 -10.37 20.94 -12.57
N ASN A 258 -11.17 21.45 -11.64
CA ASN A 258 -10.70 22.39 -10.64
C ASN A 258 -9.89 21.65 -9.59
N PHE A 259 -8.89 22.31 -9.03
CA PHE A 259 -8.07 21.80 -7.94
C PHE A 259 -8.09 22.74 -6.75
N TYR A 260 -8.13 22.19 -5.58
CA TYR A 260 -7.78 22.87 -4.36
C TYR A 260 -6.30 22.66 -4.09
N PHE A 261 -5.53 23.69 -3.80
CA PHE A 261 -4.13 23.54 -3.44
C PHE A 261 -3.84 23.96 -1.99
N TYR A 262 -2.88 23.26 -1.40
CA TYR A 262 -2.23 23.63 -0.17
C TYR A 262 -0.72 23.51 -0.38
N SER A 263 0.01 24.59 -0.11
CA SER A 263 1.46 24.63 -0.21
C SER A 263 2.05 25.05 1.12
N SER A 264 3.11 24.34 1.55
CA SER A 264 3.85 24.65 2.77
C SER A 264 5.33 24.43 2.52
N GLY A 265 6.15 25.34 2.98
CA GLY A 265 7.60 25.24 2.85
C GLY A 265 8.33 26.14 3.81
N GLY A 266 9.65 25.95 3.87
CA GLY A 266 10.48 26.76 4.73
C GLY A 266 11.97 26.59 4.47
N PHE A 267 12.74 27.50 5.04
CA PHE A 267 14.19 27.44 5.09
C PHE A 267 14.67 28.04 6.41
N GLY A 268 15.48 27.31 7.17
CA GLY A 268 15.89 27.72 8.50
C GLY A 268 14.67 28.03 9.38
N ASP A 269 14.62 29.24 9.93
CA ASP A 269 13.51 29.69 10.79
C ASP A 269 12.32 30.29 10.00
N SER A 270 12.43 30.37 8.67
CA SER A 270 11.38 30.95 7.82
C SER A 270 10.44 29.86 7.32
N ASN A 271 9.14 30.10 7.47
CA ASN A 271 8.08 29.22 6.98
C ASN A 271 7.04 30.00 6.19
N HIS A 272 6.47 29.38 5.19
CA HIS A 272 5.34 29.91 4.45
C HIS A 272 4.29 28.82 4.24
N GLN A 273 3.04 29.24 4.19
CA GLN A 273 1.89 28.41 3.85
C GLN A 273 0.98 29.22 2.93
N SER A 274 0.39 28.55 1.97
CA SER A 274 -0.66 29.14 1.11
C SER A 274 -1.69 28.09 0.73
N SER A 275 -2.89 28.55 0.47
CA SER A 275 -3.97 27.69 -0.02
C SER A 275 -4.90 28.47 -0.96
N GLY A 276 -5.58 27.73 -1.84
CA GLY A 276 -6.47 28.33 -2.80
C GLY A 276 -6.97 27.36 -3.86
N GLN A 277 -7.31 27.89 -5.02
CA GLN A 277 -7.90 27.15 -6.12
C GLN A 277 -7.13 27.36 -7.42
N ILE A 278 -7.07 26.30 -8.22
CA ILE A 278 -6.71 26.35 -9.64
C ILE A 278 -7.95 25.92 -10.42
N GLU A 279 -8.48 26.83 -11.22
CA GLU A 279 -9.62 26.52 -12.08
C GLU A 279 -9.18 25.72 -13.32
N GLN A 280 -10.11 25.02 -13.94
CA GLN A 280 -9.87 24.23 -15.16
C GLN A 280 -9.24 25.06 -16.30
N ASN A 281 -9.54 26.37 -16.37
CA ASN A 281 -8.97 27.30 -17.33
C ASN A 281 -7.54 27.75 -17.02
N GLY A 282 -6.96 27.27 -15.90
CA GLY A 282 -5.61 27.60 -15.44
C GLY A 282 -5.52 28.85 -14.56
N GLN A 283 -6.65 29.49 -14.20
CA GLN A 283 -6.63 30.62 -13.29
C GLN A 283 -6.32 30.17 -11.87
N ILE A 284 -5.34 30.80 -11.22
CA ILE A 284 -4.93 30.54 -9.85
C ILE A 284 -5.48 31.65 -8.95
N THR A 285 -6.18 31.25 -7.89
CA THR A 285 -6.71 32.17 -6.87
C THR A 285 -6.17 31.76 -5.50
N VAL A 286 -5.32 32.58 -4.88
CA VAL A 286 -4.83 32.40 -3.52
C VAL A 286 -5.88 32.92 -2.53
N MET A 287 -6.36 32.07 -1.64
CA MET A 287 -7.40 32.37 -0.64
C MET A 287 -6.82 32.63 0.75
N GLY A 288 -5.71 31.99 1.05
CA GLY A 288 -4.99 32.18 2.30
C GLY A 288 -3.49 32.10 2.08
N HIS A 289 -2.77 33.01 2.74
CA HIS A 289 -1.31 33.02 2.76
C HIS A 289 -0.80 33.46 4.12
N LYS A 290 0.25 32.77 4.61
CA LYS A 290 0.93 33.09 5.85
C LYS A 290 2.42 32.87 5.70
N SER A 291 3.21 33.86 6.14
CA SER A 291 4.66 33.72 6.24
C SER A 291 5.17 34.17 7.58
N SER A 292 6.18 33.46 8.10
CA SER A 292 6.79 33.72 9.40
C SER A 292 8.28 33.43 9.37
N ALA A 293 9.05 34.11 10.26
CA ALA A 293 10.44 33.75 10.54
C ALA A 293 10.74 34.02 12.00
N GLY A 294 11.57 33.18 12.63
CA GLY A 294 11.91 33.29 14.04
C GLY A 294 10.68 33.32 14.97
N GLY A 295 9.58 32.64 14.58
CA GLY A 295 8.32 32.64 15.33
C GLY A 295 7.44 33.89 15.13
N THR A 296 7.92 34.91 14.38
CA THR A 296 7.15 36.13 14.09
C THR A 296 6.45 36.02 12.75
N VAL A 297 5.12 36.28 12.72
CA VAL A 297 4.35 36.35 11.49
C VAL A 297 4.60 37.70 10.81
N TYR A 298 5.04 37.66 9.55
CA TYR A 298 5.28 38.87 8.75
C TYR A 298 4.09 39.23 7.86
N GLN A 299 3.42 38.21 7.37
CA GLN A 299 2.29 38.38 6.46
C GLN A 299 1.24 37.30 6.74
N GLU A 300 0.00 37.73 6.84
CA GLU A 300 -1.16 36.85 6.93
C GLU A 300 -2.31 37.50 6.13
N VAL A 301 -2.81 36.78 5.15
CA VAL A 301 -3.89 37.23 4.25
C VAL A 301 -4.90 36.10 4.10
N GLY A 302 -6.18 36.41 4.31
CA GLY A 302 -7.24 35.42 4.19
C GLY A 302 -7.16 34.29 5.21
N THR A 303 -7.75 33.16 4.89
CA THR A 303 -7.77 31.97 5.74
C THR A 303 -7.13 30.79 5.00
N ILE A 304 -6.14 30.18 5.64
CA ILE A 304 -5.60 28.93 5.15
C ILE A 304 -6.56 27.81 5.54
N GLY A 305 -7.20 27.22 4.53
CA GLY A 305 -8.11 26.07 4.72
C GLY A 305 -7.57 24.82 4.02
N LEU A 306 -8.38 23.78 3.98
CA LEU A 306 -8.07 22.52 3.28
C LEU A 306 -9.16 22.07 2.31
N LYS A 307 -10.17 22.93 2.10
CA LYS A 307 -11.23 22.75 1.10
C LYS A 307 -11.84 24.08 0.71
N LEU A 308 -12.56 24.11 -0.40
CA LEU A 308 -13.45 25.22 -0.75
C LEU A 308 -14.70 25.24 0.13
N ALA A 309 -15.33 26.41 0.30
CA ALA A 309 -16.49 26.57 1.19
C ALA A 309 -17.63 25.60 0.87
N ASP A 310 -17.95 25.46 -0.40
CA ASP A 310 -19.08 24.63 -0.88
C ASP A 310 -18.64 23.27 -1.45
N GLU A 311 -17.39 22.86 -1.20
CA GLU A 311 -16.85 21.60 -1.70
C GLU A 311 -17.43 20.40 -0.97
N VAL A 312 -17.97 19.44 -1.74
CA VAL A 312 -18.56 18.19 -1.25
C VAL A 312 -17.71 17.02 -1.69
N ARG A 313 -17.54 16.02 -0.82
CA ARG A 313 -16.81 14.79 -1.14
C ARG A 313 -17.55 13.96 -2.20
N LYS A 314 -16.84 13.61 -3.29
CA LYS A 314 -17.41 12.90 -4.47
C LYS A 314 -16.94 11.41 -4.55
N GLU A 315 -16.06 10.96 -3.66
CA GLU A 315 -15.42 9.64 -3.75
C GLU A 315 -16.37 8.49 -3.41
N HIS A 316 -17.30 8.72 -2.49
CA HIS A 316 -18.29 7.70 -2.08
C HIS A 316 -19.34 7.38 -3.15
N ASP A 317 -19.53 8.24 -4.14
CA ASP A 317 -20.51 8.01 -5.20
C ASP A 317 -20.00 7.02 -6.25
N LYS A 318 -18.67 6.91 -6.42
CA LYS A 318 -18.04 6.01 -7.40
C LYS A 318 -18.03 4.53 -6.97
N GLU A 319 -18.13 4.23 -5.68
CA GLU A 319 -18.21 2.86 -5.19
C GLU A 319 -19.60 2.25 -5.41
N LYS A 320 -20.64 3.09 -5.36
CA LYS A 320 -22.03 2.65 -5.59
C LYS A 320 -22.36 2.38 -7.06
N GLU A 321 -21.56 2.87 -8.00
CA GLU A 321 -21.74 2.59 -9.44
C GLU A 321 -21.02 1.30 -9.89
N LYS A 322 -20.24 0.65 -9.01
CA LYS A 322 -19.50 -0.59 -9.31
C LYS A 322 -20.11 -1.85 -8.68
N GLU A 323 -21.15 -1.72 -7.87
CA GLU A 323 -21.96 -2.82 -7.34
C GLU A 323 -23.21 -3.07 -8.25
#